data_d57ac695545cc034625fcece07327c65
#
_entry.id   d57ac695545cc034625fcece07327c65
#
_cell.length_a   1.000
_cell.length_b   1.000
_cell.length_c   1.000
_cell.angle_alpha   90.00
_cell.angle_beta   90.00
_cell.angle_gamma   90.00
#
_symmetry.space_group_name_H-M   'P 1'
#
loop_
_entity.id
_entity.type
_entity.pdbx_description
1 polymer ?
#
loop_
_entity_poly.entity_id
_entity_poly.type
_entity_poly.pdbx_seq_one_letter_code
_entity_poly.pdbx_strand_id
1 'polypeptide(L)'
;MSPATAEMALVAMINADRAAVGLPGLRLDARLSAVAHERSASMAAAGQLSHVQSDGRTVVDLITANGISWYAVGETIGWNDYPKLGDSTRVVNQGWMTSAEHTAIIRSTAYNYFGLGLGITATGDRYWTAIFLRGPDRTPPWATMQAPATGSLITLASLGRARQVTWSWAGDDRPLAALTAGLRSFDVQRRVDSGAWVFIRTSTTTRSWSSSVAVGHRIAIRVRARDRAGNVGTWSSPVGVSA
;
A
#
# COMPACT_ATOMS: atom_id res chain seq x y z
N MET A 1 2.36 -16.51 19.99
CA MET A 1 2.24 -15.42 18.99
C MET A 1 3.09 -14.26 19.47
N SER A 2 3.89 -13.65 18.60
CA SER A 2 4.66 -12.44 18.92
C SER A 2 3.77 -11.20 18.89
N PRO A 3 4.16 -10.06 19.52
CA PRO A 3 3.46 -8.78 19.40
C PRO A 3 3.22 -8.37 17.94
N ALA A 4 4.24 -8.41 17.09
CA ALA A 4 4.13 -8.07 15.67
C ALA A 4 3.12 -8.98 14.93
N THR A 5 3.08 -10.28 15.25
CA THR A 5 2.09 -11.19 14.67
C THR A 5 0.68 -10.86 15.14
N ALA A 6 0.51 -10.45 16.40
CA ALA A 6 -0.78 -10.05 16.96
C ALA A 6 -1.31 -8.77 16.29
N GLU A 7 -0.44 -7.79 16.08
CA GLU A 7 -0.77 -6.55 15.35
C GLU A 7 -1.18 -6.85 13.90
N MET A 8 -0.44 -7.69 13.19
CA MET A 8 -0.81 -8.09 11.82
C MET A 8 -2.12 -8.86 11.75
N ALA A 9 -2.44 -9.67 12.77
CA ALA A 9 -3.74 -10.32 12.89
C ALA A 9 -4.87 -9.29 13.08
N LEU A 10 -4.64 -8.25 13.89
CA LEU A 10 -5.61 -7.16 14.07
C LEU A 10 -5.79 -6.32 12.80
N VAL A 11 -4.72 -6.08 12.04
CA VAL A 11 -4.78 -5.47 10.69
C VAL A 11 -5.73 -6.25 9.78
N ALA A 12 -5.59 -7.57 9.77
CA ALA A 12 -6.43 -8.43 8.95
C ALA A 12 -7.90 -8.40 9.41
N MET A 13 -8.15 -8.44 10.74
CA MET A 13 -9.50 -8.37 11.30
C MET A 13 -10.20 -7.06 10.95
N ILE A 14 -9.57 -5.91 11.18
CA ILE A 14 -10.13 -4.59 10.84
C ILE A 14 -10.48 -4.51 9.35
N ASN A 15 -9.61 -4.97 8.47
CA ASN A 15 -9.90 -4.96 7.04
C ASN A 15 -10.97 -5.98 6.63
N ALA A 16 -11.10 -7.11 7.33
CA ALA A 16 -12.20 -8.05 7.15
C ALA A 16 -13.56 -7.44 7.58
N ASP A 17 -13.59 -6.73 8.72
CA ASP A 17 -14.79 -6.03 9.20
C ASP A 17 -15.25 -4.92 8.23
N ARG A 18 -14.32 -4.28 7.54
CA ARG A 18 -14.61 -3.31 6.48
C ARG A 18 -15.14 -4.02 5.22
N ALA A 19 -14.48 -5.11 4.79
CA ALA A 19 -14.89 -5.88 3.63
C ALA A 19 -16.29 -6.50 3.80
N ALA A 20 -16.66 -6.92 5.03
CA ALA A 20 -17.98 -7.45 5.35
C ALA A 20 -19.14 -6.48 5.07
N VAL A 21 -18.85 -5.19 4.98
CA VAL A 21 -19.82 -4.13 4.61
C VAL A 21 -19.51 -3.48 3.26
N GLY A 22 -18.68 -4.13 2.42
CA GLY A 22 -18.38 -3.68 1.06
C GLY A 22 -17.38 -2.52 0.97
N LEU A 23 -16.67 -2.19 2.05
CA LEU A 23 -15.67 -1.12 2.06
C LEU A 23 -14.28 -1.63 1.66
N PRO A 24 -13.50 -0.84 0.90
CA PRO A 24 -12.11 -1.18 0.62
C PRO A 24 -11.28 -1.18 1.93
N GLY A 25 -10.28 -2.06 1.97
CA GLY A 25 -9.34 -2.12 3.09
C GLY A 25 -8.51 -0.84 3.21
N LEU A 26 -8.18 -0.47 4.44
CA LEU A 26 -7.22 0.60 4.74
C LEU A 26 -5.80 0.08 4.57
N ARG A 27 -4.88 0.98 4.22
CA ARG A 27 -3.46 0.65 4.10
C ARG A 27 -2.72 0.92 5.39
N LEU A 28 -1.96 -0.08 5.83
CA LEU A 28 -1.08 0.07 6.97
C LEU A 28 0.05 1.08 6.62
N ASP A 29 0.23 2.09 7.46
CA ASP A 29 1.33 3.06 7.37
C ASP A 29 2.26 2.88 8.58
N ALA A 30 3.52 2.54 8.32
CA ALA A 30 4.50 2.28 9.37
C ALA A 30 4.75 3.48 10.30
N ARG A 31 4.61 4.72 9.79
CA ARG A 31 4.77 5.94 10.62
C ARG A 31 3.59 6.10 11.58
N LEU A 32 2.38 5.79 11.12
CA LEU A 32 1.20 5.76 12.01
C LEU A 32 1.32 4.64 13.04
N SER A 33 1.86 3.48 12.65
CA SER A 33 2.12 2.40 13.61
C SER A 33 3.14 2.81 14.68
N ALA A 34 4.18 3.56 14.32
CA ALA A 34 5.14 4.09 15.30
C ALA A 34 4.45 5.02 16.31
N VAL A 35 3.57 5.92 15.85
CA VAL A 35 2.76 6.78 16.74
C VAL A 35 1.79 5.94 17.59
N ALA A 36 1.17 4.92 17.02
CA ALA A 36 0.28 4.03 17.76
C ALA A 36 1.02 3.23 18.86
N HIS A 37 2.27 2.81 18.60
CA HIS A 37 3.13 2.19 19.62
C HIS A 37 3.45 3.19 20.74
N GLU A 38 3.83 4.44 20.42
CA GLU A 38 4.06 5.49 21.42
C GLU A 38 2.83 5.70 22.31
N ARG A 39 1.63 5.76 21.69
CA ARG A 39 0.36 5.86 22.41
C ARG A 39 0.11 4.68 23.33
N SER A 40 0.21 3.47 22.82
CA SER A 40 -0.01 2.23 23.59
C SER A 40 1.01 2.09 24.73
N ALA A 41 2.28 2.42 24.50
CA ALA A 41 3.31 2.42 25.53
C ALA A 41 3.05 3.46 26.62
N SER A 42 2.59 4.67 26.26
CA SER A 42 2.22 5.70 27.21
C SER A 42 1.06 5.26 28.11
N MET A 43 0.01 4.68 27.54
CA MET A 43 -1.12 4.13 28.30
C MET A 43 -0.69 2.98 29.22
N ALA A 44 0.16 2.08 28.73
CA ALA A 44 0.68 0.97 29.52
C ALA A 44 1.53 1.47 30.70
N ALA A 45 2.37 2.47 30.49
CA ALA A 45 3.17 3.09 31.55
C ALA A 45 2.32 3.80 32.60
N ALA A 46 1.24 4.47 32.20
CA ALA A 46 0.31 5.14 33.08
C ALA A 46 -0.68 4.19 33.79
N GLY A 47 -0.85 2.96 33.27
CA GLY A 47 -1.90 2.04 33.73
C GLY A 47 -3.30 2.56 33.44
N GLN A 48 -3.47 3.44 32.44
CA GLN A 48 -4.73 4.15 32.17
C GLN A 48 -5.06 4.17 30.67
N LEU A 49 -6.30 3.79 30.34
CA LEU A 49 -6.85 3.92 29.01
C LEU A 49 -7.33 5.37 28.79
N SER A 50 -6.66 6.11 27.93
CA SER A 50 -6.98 7.53 27.70
C SER A 50 -6.60 7.99 26.28
N HIS A 51 -7.45 8.83 25.68
CA HIS A 51 -7.15 9.54 24.43
C HIS A 51 -6.16 10.71 24.61
N VAL A 52 -5.91 11.11 25.84
CA VAL A 52 -4.94 12.17 26.21
C VAL A 52 -3.80 11.54 27.01
N GLN A 53 -2.56 11.76 26.60
CA GLN A 53 -1.38 11.30 27.34
C GLN A 53 -1.20 12.07 28.64
N SER A 54 -0.37 11.56 29.54
CA SER A 54 -0.07 12.23 30.84
C SER A 54 0.57 13.61 30.67
N ASP A 55 1.20 13.87 29.53
CA ASP A 55 1.78 15.18 29.16
C ASP A 55 0.78 16.12 28.45
N GLY A 56 -0.49 15.73 28.35
CA GLY A 56 -1.56 16.50 27.71
C GLY A 56 -1.66 16.34 26.19
N ARG A 57 -0.74 15.61 25.54
CA ARG A 57 -0.79 15.42 24.08
C ARG A 57 -1.86 14.40 23.66
N THR A 58 -2.50 14.68 22.55
CA THR A 58 -3.44 13.80 21.84
C THR A 58 -2.73 13.07 20.68
N VAL A 59 -3.42 12.14 20.06
CA VAL A 59 -2.94 11.50 18.82
C VAL A 59 -2.67 12.50 17.70
N VAL A 60 -3.43 13.59 17.61
CA VAL A 60 -3.26 14.65 16.61
C VAL A 60 -1.94 15.39 16.81
N ASP A 61 -1.60 15.70 18.07
CA ASP A 61 -0.33 16.35 18.40
C ASP A 61 0.86 15.47 18.01
N LEU A 62 0.79 14.18 18.30
CA LEU A 62 1.83 13.21 17.94
C LEU A 62 2.00 13.04 16.42
N ILE A 63 0.92 12.91 15.67
CA ILE A 63 0.93 12.82 14.22
C ILE A 63 1.58 14.06 13.61
N THR A 64 1.20 15.25 14.11
CA THR A 64 1.72 16.54 13.65
C THR A 64 3.21 16.68 13.97
N ALA A 65 3.61 16.35 15.20
CA ALA A 65 5.01 16.40 15.63
C ALA A 65 5.92 15.44 14.80
N ASN A 66 5.37 14.31 14.33
CA ASN A 66 6.05 13.37 13.46
C ASN A 66 6.03 13.77 11.97
N GLY A 67 5.56 14.97 11.62
CA GLY A 67 5.54 15.47 10.25
C GLY A 67 4.62 14.67 9.31
N ILE A 68 3.62 13.99 9.85
CA ILE A 68 2.66 13.22 9.05
C ILE A 68 1.54 14.15 8.60
N SER A 69 1.42 14.40 7.30
CA SER A 69 0.33 15.21 6.74
C SER A 69 -1.00 14.48 6.85
N TRP A 70 -2.03 15.18 7.29
CA TRP A 70 -3.37 14.65 7.50
C TRP A 70 -4.47 15.65 7.15
N TYR A 71 -5.66 15.13 6.86
CA TYR A 71 -6.91 15.89 6.61
C TYR A 71 -8.01 15.50 7.60
N ALA A 72 -7.96 14.29 8.12
CA ALA A 72 -8.81 13.80 9.19
C ALA A 72 -8.09 12.68 9.94
N VAL A 73 -8.34 12.59 11.25
CA VAL A 73 -7.77 11.59 12.15
C VAL A 73 -8.89 10.98 12.98
N GLY A 74 -8.80 9.67 13.22
CA GLY A 74 -9.60 8.93 14.18
C GLY A 74 -8.69 8.04 15.01
N GLU A 75 -9.08 7.76 16.23
CA GLU A 75 -8.37 6.84 17.12
C GLU A 75 -9.36 5.89 17.78
N THR A 76 -9.01 4.60 17.83
CA THR A 76 -9.65 3.64 18.72
C THR A 76 -8.60 3.09 19.67
N ILE A 77 -8.94 3.04 20.94
CA ILE A 77 -8.09 2.46 21.98
C ILE A 77 -8.82 1.34 22.68
N GLY A 78 -8.07 0.41 23.25
CA GLY A 78 -8.66 -0.71 24.00
C GLY A 78 -7.64 -1.30 24.96
N TRP A 79 -8.16 -1.87 26.04
CA TRP A 79 -7.37 -2.54 27.06
C TRP A 79 -7.97 -3.91 27.38
N ASN A 80 -7.11 -4.86 27.66
CA ASN A 80 -7.49 -6.14 28.26
C ASN A 80 -6.26 -6.83 28.89
N ASP A 81 -6.54 -7.84 29.71
CA ASP A 81 -5.56 -8.64 30.48
C ASP A 81 -5.47 -10.09 30.00
N TYR A 82 -6.03 -10.45 28.85
CA TYR A 82 -6.01 -11.82 28.34
C TYR A 82 -4.59 -12.34 28.19
N PRO A 83 -4.23 -13.48 28.81
CA PRO A 83 -2.85 -13.94 28.89
C PRO A 83 -2.25 -14.34 27.52
N LYS A 84 -3.09 -14.74 26.57
CA LYS A 84 -2.67 -15.08 25.20
C LYS A 84 -2.91 -13.91 24.27
N LEU A 85 -1.88 -13.46 23.54
CA LEU A 85 -2.00 -12.34 22.59
C LEU A 85 -3.06 -12.58 21.51
N GLY A 86 -3.25 -13.81 21.04
CA GLY A 86 -4.30 -14.11 20.07
C GLY A 86 -5.72 -13.87 20.60
N ASP A 87 -5.96 -14.19 21.89
CA ASP A 87 -7.24 -13.91 22.54
C ASP A 87 -7.41 -12.42 22.79
N SER A 88 -6.35 -11.74 23.28
CA SER A 88 -6.31 -10.30 23.45
C SER A 88 -6.67 -9.56 22.15
N THR A 89 -6.05 -9.95 21.03
CA THR A 89 -6.31 -9.38 19.70
C THR A 89 -7.77 -9.54 19.28
N ARG A 90 -8.31 -10.75 19.46
CA ARG A 90 -9.71 -11.05 19.10
C ARG A 90 -10.69 -10.25 19.95
N VAL A 91 -10.44 -10.17 21.26
CA VAL A 91 -11.32 -9.49 22.21
C VAL A 91 -11.31 -7.98 22.00
N VAL A 92 -10.14 -7.36 21.74
CA VAL A 92 -10.11 -5.92 21.45
C VAL A 92 -10.85 -5.60 20.17
N ASN A 93 -10.67 -6.39 19.09
CA ASN A 93 -11.42 -6.18 17.85
C ASN A 93 -12.93 -6.33 18.08
N GLN A 94 -13.35 -7.37 18.80
CA GLN A 94 -14.77 -7.58 19.13
C GLN A 94 -15.33 -6.41 19.95
N GLY A 95 -14.58 -5.91 20.94
CA GLY A 95 -14.97 -4.75 21.74
C GLY A 95 -15.15 -3.49 20.90
N TRP A 96 -14.24 -3.24 19.95
CA TRP A 96 -14.39 -2.12 19.02
C TRP A 96 -15.60 -2.31 18.10
N MET A 97 -15.86 -3.50 17.61
CA MET A 97 -16.97 -3.77 16.70
C MET A 97 -18.35 -3.84 17.37
N THR A 98 -18.40 -3.98 18.70
CA THR A 98 -19.65 -3.89 19.48
C THR A 98 -19.93 -2.46 20.00
N SER A 99 -18.97 -1.55 19.93
CA SER A 99 -19.14 -0.12 20.23
C SER A 99 -19.55 0.64 18.99
N ALA A 100 -20.65 1.38 19.03
CA ALA A 100 -21.13 2.18 17.91
C ALA A 100 -20.10 3.24 17.47
N GLU A 101 -19.41 3.88 18.42
CA GLU A 101 -18.39 4.91 18.16
C GLU A 101 -17.16 4.33 17.46
N HIS A 102 -16.60 3.24 17.99
CA HIS A 102 -15.43 2.59 17.38
C HIS A 102 -15.78 1.98 16.01
N THR A 103 -16.95 1.35 15.88
CA THR A 103 -17.44 0.81 14.60
C THR A 103 -17.58 1.92 13.55
N ALA A 104 -18.09 3.10 13.93
CA ALA A 104 -18.21 4.24 13.02
C ALA A 104 -16.83 4.70 12.51
N ILE A 105 -15.79 4.69 13.34
CA ILE A 105 -14.42 5.01 12.93
C ILE A 105 -13.89 3.92 12.00
N ILE A 106 -13.96 2.65 12.40
CA ILE A 106 -13.42 1.51 11.64
C ILE A 106 -14.08 1.40 10.26
N ARG A 107 -15.39 1.62 10.16
CA ARG A 107 -16.17 1.55 8.91
C ARG A 107 -16.29 2.88 8.17
N SER A 108 -15.58 3.91 8.59
CA SER A 108 -15.61 5.19 7.89
C SER A 108 -14.99 5.10 6.49
N THR A 109 -15.62 5.77 5.51
CA THR A 109 -15.08 6.00 4.17
C THR A 109 -14.12 7.17 4.11
N ALA A 110 -13.99 7.93 5.22
CA ALA A 110 -13.15 9.12 5.26
C ALA A 110 -11.65 8.81 5.35
N TYR A 111 -11.26 7.59 5.74
CA TYR A 111 -9.86 7.24 5.96
C TYR A 111 -9.31 6.38 4.82
N ASN A 112 -8.00 6.46 4.58
CA ASN A 112 -7.27 5.68 3.59
C ASN A 112 -6.08 4.92 4.18
N TYR A 113 -5.55 5.38 5.32
CA TYR A 113 -4.45 4.75 6.04
C TYR A 113 -4.83 4.46 7.49
N PHE A 114 -4.12 3.52 8.09
CA PHE A 114 -4.17 3.29 9.53
C PHE A 114 -2.83 2.78 10.06
N GLY A 115 -2.63 2.89 11.38
CA GLY A 115 -1.50 2.34 12.11
C GLY A 115 -1.99 1.62 13.34
N LEU A 116 -1.28 0.57 13.75
CA LEU A 116 -1.57 -0.20 14.96
C LEU A 116 -0.39 -0.21 15.89
N GLY A 117 -0.65 -0.21 17.19
CA GLY A 117 0.33 -0.36 18.24
C GLY A 117 -0.20 -1.15 19.42
N LEU A 118 0.68 -1.91 20.04
CA LEU A 118 0.46 -2.67 21.27
C LEU A 118 1.48 -2.26 22.31
N GLY A 119 0.99 -1.86 23.49
CA GLY A 119 1.78 -1.71 24.71
C GLY A 119 1.45 -2.83 25.68
N ILE A 120 2.47 -3.39 26.36
CA ILE A 120 2.30 -4.46 27.34
C ILE A 120 2.98 -4.02 28.64
N THR A 121 2.23 -4.08 29.75
CA THR A 121 2.79 -3.81 31.09
C THR A 121 3.62 -4.98 31.60
N ALA A 122 4.38 -4.77 32.65
CA ALA A 122 5.10 -5.83 33.34
C ALA A 122 4.17 -6.89 33.94
N THR A 123 2.93 -6.55 34.28
CA THR A 123 1.87 -7.45 34.76
C THR A 123 1.17 -8.21 33.64
N GLY A 124 1.44 -7.83 32.38
CA GLY A 124 0.90 -8.49 31.22
C GLY A 124 -0.40 -7.85 30.68
N ASP A 125 -0.81 -6.70 31.15
CA ASP A 125 -1.93 -5.94 30.60
C ASP A 125 -1.59 -5.41 29.21
N ARG A 126 -2.56 -5.38 28.30
CA ARG A 126 -2.39 -5.02 26.90
C ARG A 126 -3.21 -3.79 26.57
N TYR A 127 -2.49 -2.77 26.11
CA TYR A 127 -3.06 -1.53 25.61
C TYR A 127 -2.91 -1.48 24.09
N TRP A 128 -4.04 -1.37 23.41
CA TRP A 128 -4.12 -1.35 21.96
C TRP A 128 -4.50 0.04 21.46
N THR A 129 -3.85 0.49 20.41
CA THR A 129 -4.21 1.70 19.69
C THR A 129 -4.32 1.42 18.20
N ALA A 130 -5.42 1.83 17.58
CA ALA A 130 -5.53 1.96 16.14
C ALA A 130 -5.76 3.42 15.77
N ILE A 131 -4.89 3.97 14.93
CA ILE A 131 -4.98 5.34 14.41
C ILE A 131 -5.44 5.26 12.97
N PHE A 132 -6.49 5.99 12.63
CA PHE A 132 -7.06 6.08 11.29
C PHE A 132 -6.77 7.46 10.71
N LEU A 133 -6.35 7.51 9.45
CA LEU A 133 -5.90 8.77 8.86
C LEU A 133 -6.44 8.92 7.44
N ARG A 134 -7.02 10.08 7.17
CA ARG A 134 -7.17 10.61 5.82
C ARG A 134 -5.94 11.45 5.52
N GLY A 135 -5.12 11.00 4.59
CA GLY A 135 -3.90 11.68 4.19
C GLY A 135 -3.74 11.73 2.67
N PRO A 136 -2.74 12.48 2.16
CA PRO A 136 -2.42 12.49 0.74
C PRO A 136 -2.10 11.08 0.26
N ASP A 137 -2.42 10.79 -1.01
CA ASP A 137 -2.09 9.50 -1.60
C ASP A 137 -0.57 9.32 -1.69
N ARG A 138 -0.08 8.29 -1.02
CA ARG A 138 1.33 7.89 -0.99
C ARG A 138 1.51 6.46 -1.49
N THR A 139 0.47 5.91 -2.12
CA THR A 139 0.44 4.53 -2.57
C THR A 139 0.95 4.43 -4.01
N PRO A 140 2.10 3.80 -4.27
CA PRO A 140 2.58 3.67 -5.64
C PRO A 140 1.62 2.85 -6.50
N PRO A 141 1.37 3.29 -7.75
CA PRO A 141 0.58 2.54 -8.71
C PRO A 141 1.32 1.28 -9.17
N TRP A 142 0.61 0.38 -9.85
CA TRP A 142 1.18 -0.83 -10.41
C TRP A 142 1.14 -0.84 -11.94
N ALA A 143 2.06 -1.59 -12.56
CA ALA A 143 2.04 -1.89 -13.97
C ALA A 143 2.50 -3.32 -14.23
N THR A 144 1.96 -3.95 -15.26
CA THR A 144 2.32 -5.30 -15.70
C THR A 144 2.41 -5.36 -17.23
N MET A 145 3.33 -6.17 -17.73
CA MET A 145 3.40 -6.51 -19.15
C MET A 145 2.36 -7.57 -19.48
N GLN A 146 1.75 -7.45 -20.66
CA GLN A 146 0.91 -8.47 -21.26
C GLN A 146 1.73 -9.32 -22.24
N ALA A 147 1.19 -10.46 -22.67
CA ALA A 147 1.80 -11.28 -23.70
C ALA A 147 1.95 -10.45 -24.99
N PRO A 148 3.14 -10.45 -25.64
CA PRO A 148 3.34 -9.68 -26.86
C PRO A 148 2.64 -10.33 -28.04
N ALA A 149 2.09 -9.51 -28.93
CA ALA A 149 1.61 -9.97 -30.22
C ALA A 149 2.79 -10.00 -31.23
N THR A 150 3.02 -11.15 -31.82
CA THR A 150 4.10 -11.36 -32.81
C THR A 150 3.51 -11.55 -34.20
N GLY A 151 3.95 -10.73 -35.15
CA GLY A 151 3.62 -10.85 -36.58
C GLY A 151 4.56 -11.80 -37.32
N SER A 152 4.34 -11.89 -38.61
CA SER A 152 5.19 -12.68 -39.54
C SER A 152 6.60 -12.09 -39.63
N LEU A 153 7.55 -12.92 -40.10
CA LEU A 153 8.87 -12.43 -40.50
C LEU A 153 8.74 -11.66 -41.82
N ILE A 154 9.36 -10.49 -41.84
CA ILE A 154 9.45 -9.60 -43.02
C ILE A 154 10.92 -9.28 -43.29
N THR A 155 11.23 -8.81 -44.47
CA THR A 155 12.54 -8.29 -44.82
C THR A 155 12.48 -6.77 -44.81
N LEU A 156 13.36 -6.16 -44.05
CA LEU A 156 13.48 -4.70 -43.93
C LEU A 156 14.85 -4.27 -44.48
N ALA A 157 14.90 -3.18 -45.23
CA ALA A 157 16.13 -2.67 -45.83
C ALA A 157 17.23 -2.38 -44.78
N SER A 158 16.83 -1.90 -43.59
CA SER A 158 17.76 -1.51 -42.53
C SER A 158 18.11 -2.60 -41.52
N LEU A 159 17.32 -3.71 -41.43
CA LEU A 159 17.48 -4.76 -40.42
C LEU A 159 17.60 -6.18 -41.02
N GLY A 160 17.51 -6.32 -42.35
CA GLY A 160 17.38 -7.63 -42.96
C GLY A 160 16.08 -8.34 -42.55
N ARG A 161 16.14 -9.64 -42.26
CA ARG A 161 14.95 -10.36 -41.78
C ARG A 161 14.62 -10.01 -40.36
N ALA A 162 13.38 -9.63 -40.13
CA ALA A 162 12.91 -9.17 -38.84
C ALA A 162 11.45 -9.60 -38.60
N ARG A 163 11.06 -9.66 -37.35
CA ARG A 163 9.68 -9.92 -36.91
C ARG A 163 9.07 -8.67 -36.34
N GLN A 164 7.88 -8.29 -36.78
CA GLN A 164 7.11 -7.25 -36.16
C GLN A 164 6.56 -7.75 -34.81
N VAL A 165 6.72 -6.96 -33.78
CA VAL A 165 6.25 -7.29 -32.43
C VAL A 165 5.57 -6.08 -31.83
N THR A 166 4.41 -6.30 -31.22
CA THR A 166 3.70 -5.31 -30.42
C THR A 166 3.70 -5.78 -28.95
N TRP A 167 4.32 -5.01 -28.08
CA TRP A 167 4.21 -5.17 -26.65
C TRP A 167 3.09 -4.30 -26.11
N SER A 168 2.33 -4.84 -25.18
CA SER A 168 1.29 -4.10 -24.48
C SER A 168 1.42 -4.27 -22.96
N TRP A 169 0.83 -3.34 -22.22
CA TRP A 169 0.85 -3.33 -20.78
C TRP A 169 -0.45 -2.81 -20.20
N ALA A 170 -0.71 -3.23 -18.98
CA ALA A 170 -1.79 -2.72 -18.14
C ALA A 170 -1.18 -2.10 -16.87
N GLY A 171 -1.96 -1.29 -16.22
CA GLY A 171 -1.61 -0.73 -14.94
C GLY A 171 -2.72 0.18 -14.46
N ASP A 172 -2.78 0.36 -13.16
CA ASP A 172 -3.73 1.25 -12.52
C ASP A 172 -3.15 1.76 -11.20
N ASP A 173 -3.79 2.80 -10.67
CA ASP A 173 -3.54 3.22 -9.32
C ASP A 173 -4.18 2.23 -8.34
N ARG A 174 -3.59 2.12 -7.15
CA ARG A 174 -4.17 1.24 -6.12
C ARG A 174 -5.30 1.98 -5.42
N PRO A 175 -6.54 1.47 -5.49
CA PRO A 175 -7.66 2.16 -4.88
C PRO A 175 -7.44 2.31 -3.36
N LEU A 176 -7.79 3.49 -2.86
CA LEU A 176 -7.88 3.83 -1.45
C LEU A 176 -9.33 4.10 -1.08
N ALA A 177 -9.67 4.01 0.20
CA ALA A 177 -11.02 4.33 0.69
C ALA A 177 -11.35 5.81 0.47
N ALA A 178 -10.34 6.68 0.55
CA ALA A 178 -10.45 8.11 0.27
C ALA A 178 -9.21 8.62 -0.48
N LEU A 179 -9.37 9.65 -1.29
CA LEU A 179 -8.27 10.39 -1.93
C LEU A 179 -7.29 9.53 -2.76
N THR A 180 -7.79 8.60 -3.55
CA THR A 180 -7.00 7.94 -4.58
C THR A 180 -6.64 8.96 -5.67
N ALA A 181 -5.35 9.13 -5.97
CA ALA A 181 -4.88 10.12 -6.93
C ALA A 181 -5.24 9.77 -8.38
N GLY A 182 -5.26 8.49 -8.68
CA GLY A 182 -5.51 7.93 -9.99
C GLY A 182 -4.26 7.86 -10.87
N LEU A 183 -4.26 6.91 -11.79
CA LEU A 183 -3.17 6.69 -12.74
C LEU A 183 -2.95 7.92 -13.62
N ARG A 184 -1.68 8.33 -13.78
CA ARG A 184 -1.26 9.42 -14.65
C ARG A 184 -0.65 8.92 -15.95
N SER A 185 0.37 8.06 -15.87
CA SER A 185 1.22 7.69 -17.02
C SER A 185 2.08 6.47 -16.75
N PHE A 186 2.82 6.05 -17.78
CA PHE A 186 3.81 4.99 -17.72
C PHE A 186 5.19 5.48 -18.17
N ASP A 187 6.24 4.90 -17.58
CA ASP A 187 7.59 4.90 -18.12
C ASP A 187 7.86 3.52 -18.73
N VAL A 188 8.48 3.48 -19.90
CA VAL A 188 8.75 2.24 -20.63
C VAL A 188 10.23 2.17 -20.99
N GLN A 189 10.86 1.05 -20.67
CA GLN A 189 12.24 0.77 -21.05
C GLN A 189 12.34 -0.44 -21.96
N ARG A 190 13.31 -0.38 -22.87
CA ARG A 190 13.71 -1.45 -23.77
C ARG A 190 15.12 -1.91 -23.42
N ARG A 191 15.36 -3.20 -23.62
CA ARG A 191 16.70 -3.79 -23.65
C ARG A 191 16.85 -4.65 -24.90
N VAL A 192 17.95 -4.48 -25.62
CA VAL A 192 18.34 -5.36 -26.74
C VAL A 192 19.39 -6.33 -26.21
N ASP A 193 19.15 -7.60 -26.41
CA ASP A 193 19.99 -8.71 -25.95
C ASP A 193 20.35 -8.59 -24.46
N SER A 194 21.63 -8.60 -24.11
CA SER A 194 22.15 -8.39 -22.75
C SER A 194 22.54 -6.93 -22.45
N GLY A 195 22.24 -5.99 -23.35
CA GLY A 195 22.61 -4.57 -23.19
C GLY A 195 21.90 -3.85 -22.04
N ALA A 196 22.14 -2.56 -21.91
CA ALA A 196 21.52 -1.72 -20.89
C ALA A 196 20.01 -1.49 -21.15
N TRP A 197 19.27 -1.21 -20.06
CA TRP A 197 17.90 -0.72 -20.16
C TRP A 197 17.89 0.75 -20.60
N VAL A 198 17.19 1.05 -21.69
CA VAL A 198 17.07 2.37 -22.27
C VAL A 198 15.60 2.80 -22.28
N PHE A 199 15.32 4.04 -21.88
CA PHE A 199 13.97 4.58 -21.99
C PHE A 199 13.57 4.76 -23.47
N ILE A 200 12.39 4.25 -23.81
CA ILE A 200 11.75 4.44 -25.11
C ILE A 200 10.51 5.33 -25.00
N ARG A 201 9.92 5.42 -23.81
CA ARG A 201 8.84 6.34 -23.47
C ARG A 201 9.00 6.78 -22.01
N THR A 202 8.74 8.04 -21.74
CA THR A 202 8.61 8.60 -20.39
C THR A 202 7.26 9.31 -20.29
N SER A 203 6.58 9.14 -19.16
CA SER A 203 5.28 9.77 -18.89
C SER A 203 4.25 9.59 -20.02
N THR A 204 4.25 8.43 -20.67
CA THR A 204 3.30 8.12 -21.75
C THR A 204 1.97 7.63 -21.21
N THR A 205 0.88 7.97 -21.91
CA THR A 205 -0.47 7.43 -21.65
C THR A 205 -0.80 6.24 -22.55
N THR A 206 0.03 5.95 -23.56
CA THR A 206 -0.16 4.78 -24.42
C THR A 206 0.06 3.49 -23.64
N ARG A 207 -0.62 2.43 -24.06
CA ARG A 207 -0.55 1.11 -23.43
C ARG A 207 0.08 0.05 -24.34
N SER A 208 0.73 0.49 -25.41
CA SER A 208 1.44 -0.40 -26.34
C SER A 208 2.62 0.29 -27.02
N TRP A 209 3.52 -0.52 -27.55
CA TRP A 209 4.63 -0.11 -28.39
C TRP A 209 4.97 -1.23 -29.37
N SER A 210 5.20 -0.86 -30.65
CA SER A 210 5.55 -1.80 -31.69
C SER A 210 6.95 -1.52 -32.22
N SER A 211 7.68 -2.58 -32.57
CA SER A 211 9.00 -2.50 -33.19
C SER A 211 9.32 -3.77 -33.95
N SER A 212 10.32 -3.71 -34.83
CA SER A 212 10.88 -4.88 -35.50
C SER A 212 12.01 -5.46 -34.66
N VAL A 213 12.03 -6.77 -34.47
CA VAL A 213 13.11 -7.54 -33.85
C VAL A 213 13.86 -8.25 -34.98
N ALA A 214 15.13 -7.90 -35.18
CA ALA A 214 16.00 -8.55 -36.22
C ALA A 214 16.26 -10.01 -35.83
N VAL A 215 16.37 -10.88 -36.83
CA VAL A 215 16.72 -12.29 -36.61
C VAL A 215 18.08 -12.40 -35.91
N GLY A 216 18.16 -13.26 -34.90
CA GLY A 216 19.33 -13.41 -34.04
C GLY A 216 19.39 -12.46 -32.85
N HIS A 217 18.42 -11.53 -32.72
CA HIS A 217 18.35 -10.60 -31.60
C HIS A 217 17.11 -10.82 -30.73
N ARG A 218 17.19 -10.33 -29.50
CA ARG A 218 16.08 -10.31 -28.54
C ARG A 218 15.80 -8.89 -28.06
N ILE A 219 14.54 -8.48 -28.10
CA ILE A 219 14.11 -7.24 -27.46
C ILE A 219 13.26 -7.60 -26.23
N ALA A 220 13.59 -7.02 -25.08
CA ALA A 220 12.80 -7.10 -23.86
C ALA A 220 12.29 -5.71 -23.46
N ILE A 221 11.06 -5.66 -22.98
CA ILE A 221 10.37 -4.45 -22.50
C ILE A 221 10.01 -4.63 -21.03
N ARG A 222 10.10 -3.57 -20.25
CA ARG A 222 9.52 -3.42 -18.92
C ARG A 222 8.84 -2.07 -18.77
N VAL A 223 7.86 -2.00 -17.89
CA VAL A 223 7.03 -0.80 -17.67
C VAL A 223 6.89 -0.53 -16.17
N ARG A 224 6.74 0.74 -15.80
CA ARG A 224 6.27 1.15 -14.47
C ARG A 224 5.24 2.26 -14.62
N ALA A 225 4.33 2.35 -13.66
CA ALA A 225 3.28 3.35 -13.62
C ALA A 225 3.66 4.56 -12.74
N ARG A 226 3.05 5.71 -13.02
CA ARG A 226 3.06 6.93 -12.19
C ARG A 226 1.62 7.36 -11.95
N ASP A 227 1.28 7.76 -10.72
CA ASP A 227 0.00 8.37 -10.40
C ASP A 227 0.04 9.91 -10.49
N ARG A 228 -1.11 10.55 -10.21
CA ARG A 228 -1.22 12.00 -10.22
C ARG A 228 -0.68 12.67 -8.95
N ALA A 229 -0.49 11.92 -7.86
CA ALA A 229 0.20 12.39 -6.67
C ALA A 229 1.73 12.41 -6.82
N GLY A 230 2.25 11.80 -7.91
CA GLY A 230 3.69 11.72 -8.19
C GLY A 230 4.34 10.43 -7.69
N ASN A 231 3.58 9.50 -7.10
CA ASN A 231 4.14 8.22 -6.69
C ASN A 231 4.52 7.40 -7.93
N VAL A 232 5.62 6.63 -7.81
CA VAL A 232 6.17 5.83 -8.90
C VAL A 232 6.19 4.37 -8.47
N GLY A 233 5.56 3.51 -9.27
CA GLY A 233 5.54 2.08 -9.05
C GLY A 233 6.88 1.40 -9.39
N THR A 234 7.02 0.17 -8.95
CA THR A 234 8.16 -0.68 -9.31
C THR A 234 8.10 -1.07 -10.80
N TRP A 235 9.26 -1.40 -11.38
CA TRP A 235 9.30 -1.96 -12.71
C TRP A 235 8.62 -3.33 -12.74
N SER A 236 7.83 -3.57 -13.77
CA SER A 236 7.26 -4.90 -14.06
C SER A 236 8.36 -5.93 -14.33
N SER A 237 8.04 -7.21 -14.20
CA SER A 237 8.83 -8.26 -14.80
C SER A 237 8.97 -8.00 -16.31
N PRO A 238 10.18 -8.13 -16.88
CA PRO A 238 10.38 -7.87 -18.30
C PRO A 238 9.80 -8.99 -19.17
N VAL A 239 9.24 -8.62 -20.31
CA VAL A 239 8.78 -9.55 -21.32
C VAL A 239 9.60 -9.35 -22.59
N GLY A 240 10.22 -10.42 -23.11
CA GLY A 240 11.11 -10.38 -24.27
C GLY A 240 10.68 -11.32 -25.39
N VAL A 241 10.97 -10.89 -26.62
CA VAL A 241 10.76 -11.67 -27.85
C VAL A 241 12.07 -11.76 -28.61
N SER A 242 12.39 -12.96 -29.11
CA SER A 242 13.45 -13.23 -30.09
C SER A 242 12.83 -13.43 -31.47
N ALA A 243 13.55 -13.10 -32.51
CA ALA A 243 13.16 -13.36 -33.89
C ALA A 243 14.18 -14.25 -34.60
#